data_7ac02afea1ba0ddd9c8f69df4b8c457c
#
_entry.id   7ac02afea1ba0ddd9c8f69df4b8c457c
#
_cell.length_a   1.000
_cell.length_b   1.000
_cell.length_c   1.000
_cell.angle_alpha   90.00
_cell.angle_beta   90.00
_cell.angle_gamma   90.00
#
_symmetry.space_group_name_H-M   'P 1'
#
loop_
_entity.id
_entity.type
_entity.pdbx_description
1 polymer ?
#
loop_
_entity_poly.entity_id
_entity_poly.type
_entity_poly.pdbx_seq_one_letter_code
_entity_poly.pdbx_strand_id
1 'polypeptide(L)'
;MKNMFDVMLETQRELQKRFNVDFNKMTDVERASYIKEHSFWATDEIHEMIRELPFIKSWSKKYNSWDRERMESQKYKAKEEFIDVITFLMNVANAMGFTGDEIMEMYLEKNKLNHERQNSNY
;
A
#
# COMPACT_ATOMS: atom_id res chain seq x y z
N MET A 1 8.67 -8.97 20.16
CA MET A 1 9.49 -7.91 19.53
C MET A 1 8.70 -7.27 18.38
N LYS A 2 8.69 -5.96 18.32
CA LYS A 2 8.00 -5.24 17.22
C LYS A 2 8.80 -5.35 15.93
N ASN A 3 8.14 -5.73 14.84
CA ASN A 3 8.72 -5.66 13.50
C ASN A 3 8.27 -4.37 12.81
N MET A 4 8.76 -4.13 11.60
CA MET A 4 8.43 -2.91 10.86
C MET A 4 6.92 -2.80 10.58
N PHE A 5 6.23 -3.92 10.36
CA PHE A 5 4.78 -3.89 10.15
C PHE A 5 4.05 -3.41 11.39
N ASP A 6 4.49 -3.82 12.59
CA ASP A 6 3.94 -3.31 13.85
C ASP A 6 4.09 -1.80 13.95
N VAL A 7 5.27 -1.29 13.60
CA VAL A 7 5.54 0.16 13.61
C VAL A 7 4.59 0.89 12.67
N MET A 8 4.43 0.39 11.44
CA MET A 8 3.54 1.00 10.46
C MET A 8 2.07 0.94 10.91
N LEU A 9 1.63 -0.19 11.45
CA LEU A 9 0.27 -0.32 11.97
C LEU A 9 0.01 0.65 13.12
N GLU A 10 0.93 0.74 14.07
CA GLU A 10 0.80 1.62 15.23
C GLU A 10 0.78 3.10 14.84
N THR A 11 1.68 3.52 13.95
CA THR A 11 1.74 4.92 13.52
C THR A 11 0.46 5.32 12.79
N GLN A 12 -0.12 4.41 12.02
CA GLN A 12 -1.39 4.67 11.34
C GLN A 12 -2.56 4.69 12.33
N ARG A 13 -2.57 3.82 13.33
CA ARG A 13 -3.61 3.88 14.38
C ARG A 13 -3.59 5.24 15.09
N GLU A 14 -2.40 5.73 15.41
CA GLU A 14 -2.27 7.05 16.06
C GLU A 14 -2.77 8.19 15.17
N LEU A 15 -2.42 8.15 13.89
CA LEU A 15 -2.89 9.15 12.94
C LEU A 15 -4.41 9.12 12.80
N GLN A 16 -5.00 7.93 12.71
CA GLN A 16 -6.44 7.76 12.53
C GLN A 16 -7.26 8.25 13.73
N LYS A 17 -6.68 8.26 14.92
CA LYS A 17 -7.33 8.85 16.11
C LYS A 17 -7.68 10.32 15.90
N ARG A 18 -6.91 11.05 15.11
CA ARG A 18 -7.18 12.45 14.79
C ARG A 18 -8.47 12.62 14.00
N PHE A 19 -8.95 11.57 13.38
CA PHE A 19 -10.22 11.53 12.62
C PHE A 19 -11.30 10.80 13.39
N ASN A 20 -11.11 10.60 14.70
CA ASN A 20 -12.03 9.90 15.59
C ASN A 20 -12.26 8.44 15.21
N VAL A 21 -11.25 7.80 14.61
CA VAL A 21 -11.30 6.38 14.26
C VAL A 21 -10.69 5.56 15.39
N ASP A 22 -11.47 4.62 15.91
CA ASP A 22 -11.02 3.62 16.88
C ASP A 22 -11.41 2.25 16.36
N PHE A 23 -10.42 1.50 15.87
CA PHE A 23 -10.64 0.18 15.26
C PHE A 23 -11.27 -0.81 16.22
N ASN A 24 -11.05 -0.65 17.54
CA ASN A 24 -11.62 -1.55 18.56
C ASN A 24 -13.11 -1.32 18.79
N LYS A 25 -13.63 -0.16 18.41
CA LYS A 25 -15.03 0.23 18.64
C LYS A 25 -15.90 0.16 17.39
N MET A 26 -15.33 -0.22 16.25
CA MET A 26 -16.08 -0.34 15.01
C MET A 26 -17.05 -1.51 15.06
N THR A 27 -18.26 -1.29 14.57
CA THR A 27 -19.18 -2.38 14.26
C THR A 27 -18.68 -3.10 13.00
N ASP A 28 -19.21 -4.28 12.73
CA ASP A 28 -18.84 -5.04 11.52
C ASP A 28 -19.16 -4.26 10.23
N VAL A 29 -20.28 -3.55 10.22
CA VAL A 29 -20.69 -2.71 9.08
C VAL A 29 -19.74 -1.54 8.90
N GLU A 30 -19.41 -0.84 9.98
CA GLU A 30 -18.45 0.28 9.94
C GLU A 30 -17.08 -0.18 9.47
N ARG A 31 -16.63 -1.33 9.95
CA ARG A 31 -15.35 -1.94 9.59
C ARG A 31 -15.30 -2.26 8.10
N ALA A 32 -16.35 -2.89 7.59
CA ALA A 32 -16.44 -3.22 6.16
C ALA A 32 -16.44 -1.97 5.29
N SER A 33 -17.17 -0.92 5.70
CA SER A 33 -17.18 0.35 5.00
C SER A 33 -15.81 1.02 4.98
N TYR A 34 -15.12 1.02 6.12
CA TYR A 34 -13.79 1.58 6.26
C TYR A 34 -12.79 0.85 5.34
N ILE A 35 -12.81 -0.48 5.35
CA ILE A 35 -11.95 -1.31 4.51
C ILE A 35 -12.18 -0.99 3.03
N LYS A 36 -13.44 -0.94 2.62
CA LYS A 36 -13.81 -0.62 1.24
C LYS A 36 -13.31 0.75 0.81
N GLU A 37 -13.56 1.77 1.64
CA GLU A 37 -13.19 3.15 1.36
C GLU A 37 -11.67 3.32 1.24
N HIS A 38 -10.92 2.82 2.21
CA HIS A 38 -9.47 2.92 2.20
C HIS A 38 -8.82 2.06 1.12
N SER A 39 -9.46 0.95 0.73
CA SER A 39 -9.00 0.15 -0.42
C SER A 39 -9.17 0.91 -1.73
N PHE A 40 -10.27 1.63 -1.90
CA PHE A 40 -10.46 2.50 -3.08
C PHE A 40 -9.43 3.62 -3.11
N TRP A 41 -9.14 4.24 -1.97
CA TRP A 41 -8.15 5.30 -1.89
C TRP A 41 -6.74 4.77 -2.18
N ALA A 42 -6.41 3.56 -1.72
CA ALA A 42 -5.16 2.91 -2.10
C ALA A 42 -5.07 2.71 -3.62
N THR A 43 -6.17 2.32 -4.25
CA THR A 43 -6.23 2.17 -5.72
C THR A 43 -6.01 3.50 -6.42
N ASP A 44 -6.59 4.59 -5.91
CA ASP A 44 -6.37 5.93 -6.47
C ASP A 44 -4.90 6.33 -6.38
N GLU A 45 -4.25 6.06 -5.25
CA GLU A 45 -2.83 6.35 -5.08
C GLU A 45 -1.95 5.52 -6.02
N ILE A 46 -2.34 4.27 -6.30
CA ILE A 46 -1.65 3.44 -7.31
C ILE A 46 -1.72 4.12 -8.67
N HIS A 47 -2.88 4.63 -9.06
CA HIS A 47 -3.04 5.35 -10.34
C HIS A 47 -2.20 6.64 -10.36
N GLU A 48 -2.16 7.37 -9.27
CA GLU A 48 -1.32 8.57 -9.16
C GLU A 48 0.16 8.23 -9.28
N MET A 49 0.59 7.15 -8.62
CA MET A 49 1.96 6.65 -8.73
C MET A 49 2.32 6.34 -10.18
N ILE A 50 1.44 5.63 -10.89
CA ILE A 50 1.67 5.27 -12.29
C ILE A 50 1.80 6.52 -13.15
N ARG A 51 0.94 7.52 -12.92
CA ARG A 51 0.98 8.78 -13.70
C ARG A 51 2.25 9.59 -13.48
N GLU A 52 2.94 9.40 -12.35
CA GLU A 52 4.21 10.07 -12.08
C GLU A 52 5.41 9.38 -12.73
N LEU A 53 5.25 8.16 -13.22
CA LEU A 53 6.37 7.41 -13.82
C LEU A 53 6.79 7.99 -15.16
N PRO A 54 8.10 8.12 -15.43
CA PRO A 54 8.58 8.46 -16.76
C PRO A 54 8.26 7.32 -17.72
N PHE A 55 8.09 7.65 -19.01
CA PHE A 55 7.80 6.69 -20.09
C PHE A 55 6.46 5.95 -20.00
N ILE A 56 5.57 6.39 -19.10
CA ILE A 56 4.27 5.73 -18.97
C ILE A 56 3.45 5.78 -20.27
N LYS A 57 3.61 6.84 -21.04
CA LYS A 57 3.00 6.97 -22.36
C LYS A 57 4.09 6.74 -23.39
N SER A 58 4.35 5.50 -23.75
CA SER A 58 5.43 5.11 -24.64
C SER A 58 5.38 5.78 -26.01
N TRP A 59 4.19 6.17 -26.46
CA TRP A 59 3.98 6.88 -27.75
C TRP A 59 4.23 8.38 -27.66
N SER A 60 4.42 8.94 -26.48
CA SER A 60 4.53 10.39 -26.27
C SER A 60 5.98 10.84 -26.28
N LYS A 61 6.35 11.62 -27.28
CA LYS A 61 7.69 12.23 -27.35
C LYS A 61 7.94 13.16 -26.16
N LYS A 62 6.90 13.84 -25.68
CA LYS A 62 6.99 14.75 -24.55
C LYS A 62 7.48 14.01 -23.29
N TYR A 63 6.91 12.84 -22.98
CA TYR A 63 7.29 12.06 -21.81
C TYR A 63 8.66 11.41 -21.98
N ASN A 64 9.05 11.11 -23.21
CA ASN A 64 10.29 10.40 -23.50
C ASN A 64 11.49 11.35 -23.72
N SER A 65 11.23 12.66 -23.71
CA SER A 65 12.27 13.68 -23.92
C SER A 65 12.65 14.44 -22.65
N TRP A 66 12.20 13.97 -21.48
CA TRP A 66 12.55 14.60 -20.21
C TRP A 66 14.05 14.48 -19.96
N ASP A 67 14.65 15.55 -19.43
CA ASP A 67 16.04 15.53 -18.99
C ASP A 67 16.17 14.67 -17.72
N ARG A 68 17.42 14.41 -17.34
CA ARG A 68 17.74 13.55 -16.20
C ARG A 68 17.17 14.09 -14.87
N GLU A 69 17.27 15.40 -14.66
CA GLU A 69 16.78 16.05 -13.45
C GLU A 69 15.26 15.85 -13.31
N ARG A 70 14.52 16.08 -14.39
CA ARG A 70 13.08 15.90 -14.40
C ARG A 70 12.70 14.43 -14.19
N MET A 71 13.44 13.50 -14.83
CA MET A 71 13.20 12.07 -14.65
C MET A 71 13.40 11.64 -13.19
N GLU A 72 14.46 12.10 -12.55
CA GLU A 72 14.73 11.78 -11.14
C GLU A 72 13.67 12.38 -10.21
N SER A 73 13.24 13.60 -10.48
CA SER A 73 12.17 14.26 -9.73
C SER A 73 10.85 13.48 -9.84
N GLN A 74 10.50 13.03 -11.04
CA GLN A 74 9.28 12.26 -11.25
C GLN A 74 9.35 10.87 -10.61
N LYS A 75 10.50 10.22 -10.66
CA LYS A 75 10.73 8.95 -9.97
C LYS A 75 10.54 9.12 -8.46
N TYR A 76 11.04 10.21 -7.89
CA TYR A 76 10.87 10.49 -6.47
C TYR A 76 9.40 10.68 -6.11
N LYS A 77 8.65 11.44 -6.93
CA LYS A 77 7.21 11.62 -6.74
C LYS A 77 6.47 10.28 -6.78
N ALA A 78 6.84 9.40 -7.71
CA ALA A 78 6.26 8.06 -7.79
C ALA A 78 6.52 7.27 -6.51
N LYS A 79 7.72 7.39 -5.92
CA LYS A 79 8.04 6.75 -4.65
C LYS A 79 7.19 7.29 -3.50
N GLU A 80 6.97 8.61 -3.45
CA GLU A 80 6.10 9.21 -2.45
C GLU A 80 4.67 8.66 -2.54
N GLU A 81 4.14 8.55 -3.77
CA GLU A 81 2.81 7.98 -3.99
C GLU A 81 2.75 6.50 -3.58
N PHE A 82 3.83 5.75 -3.81
CA PHE A 82 3.92 4.37 -3.34
C PHE A 82 3.80 4.28 -1.80
N ILE A 83 4.43 5.20 -1.09
CA ILE A 83 4.32 5.25 0.37
C ILE A 83 2.88 5.55 0.78
N ASP A 84 2.17 6.42 0.05
CA ASP A 84 0.75 6.68 0.31
C ASP A 84 -0.11 5.42 0.12
N VAL A 85 0.23 4.59 -0.87
CA VAL A 85 -0.43 3.28 -1.05
C VAL A 85 -0.25 2.42 0.20
N ILE A 86 0.99 2.33 0.71
CA ILE A 86 1.29 1.57 1.93
C ILE A 86 0.49 2.12 3.11
N THR A 87 0.39 3.44 3.24
CA THR A 87 -0.38 4.10 4.30
C THR A 87 -1.83 3.62 4.32
N PHE A 88 -2.51 3.66 3.17
CA PHE A 88 -3.89 3.19 3.08
C PHE A 88 -4.01 1.68 3.30
N LEU A 89 -3.06 0.89 2.81
CA LEU A 89 -3.06 -0.56 3.05
C LEU A 89 -2.88 -0.88 4.54
N MET A 90 -2.05 -0.11 5.26
CA MET A 90 -1.90 -0.31 6.71
C MET A 90 -3.17 0.07 7.45
N ASN A 91 -3.92 1.06 7.00
CA ASN A 91 -5.24 1.38 7.55
C ASN A 91 -6.22 0.21 7.35
N VAL A 92 -6.21 -0.39 6.16
CA VAL A 92 -6.99 -1.59 5.86
C VAL A 92 -6.57 -2.76 6.77
N ALA A 93 -5.27 -2.97 6.93
CA ALA A 93 -4.74 -4.03 7.79
C ALA A 93 -5.17 -3.84 9.25
N ASN A 94 -5.15 -2.60 9.76
CA ASN A 94 -5.65 -2.29 11.08
C ASN A 94 -7.15 -2.63 11.21
N ALA A 95 -7.94 -2.27 10.22
CA ALA A 95 -9.36 -2.57 10.22
C ALA A 95 -9.64 -4.07 10.15
N MET A 96 -8.77 -4.83 9.48
CA MET A 96 -8.86 -6.30 9.42
C MET A 96 -8.36 -6.99 10.69
N GLY A 97 -7.72 -6.25 11.59
CA GLY A 97 -7.21 -6.79 12.84
C GLY A 97 -5.87 -7.50 12.73
N PHE A 98 -5.06 -7.19 11.73
CA PHE A 98 -3.73 -7.77 11.59
C PHE A 98 -2.78 -7.29 12.67
N THR A 99 -1.93 -8.21 13.14
CA THR A 99 -0.69 -7.86 13.83
C THR A 99 0.45 -7.85 12.82
N GLY A 100 1.57 -7.23 13.19
CA GLY A 100 2.75 -7.25 12.32
C GLY A 100 3.28 -8.66 12.09
N ASP A 101 3.24 -9.50 13.12
CA ASP A 101 3.67 -10.90 13.03
C ASP A 101 2.77 -11.69 12.06
N GLU A 102 1.46 -11.50 12.11
CA GLU A 102 0.53 -12.15 11.19
C GLU A 102 0.81 -11.77 9.73
N ILE A 103 1.07 -10.48 9.47
CA ILE A 103 1.41 -10.04 8.11
C ILE A 103 2.66 -10.75 7.62
N MET A 104 3.71 -10.77 8.43
CA MET A 104 4.97 -11.40 8.06
C MET A 104 4.82 -12.90 7.83
N GLU A 105 4.19 -13.61 8.77
CA GLU A 105 4.00 -15.04 8.67
C GLU A 105 3.18 -15.44 7.46
N MET A 106 2.05 -14.76 7.23
CA MET A 106 1.19 -15.04 6.09
C MET A 106 1.89 -14.72 4.76
N TYR A 107 2.67 -13.64 4.72
CA TYR A 107 3.45 -13.31 3.54
C TYR A 107 4.45 -14.43 3.20
N LEU A 108 5.20 -14.89 4.19
CA LEU A 108 6.20 -15.95 3.98
C LEU A 108 5.56 -17.28 3.58
N GLU A 109 4.42 -17.63 4.18
CA GLU A 109 3.67 -18.84 3.81
C GLU A 109 3.15 -18.77 2.37
N LYS A 110 2.61 -17.62 1.97
CA LYS A 110 2.16 -17.41 0.60
C LYS A 110 3.31 -17.50 -0.40
N ASN A 111 4.46 -16.94 -0.05
CA ASN A 111 5.65 -17.00 -0.89
C ASN A 111 6.12 -18.44 -1.09
N LYS A 112 6.14 -19.22 -0.02
CA LYS A 112 6.49 -20.65 -0.06
C LYS A 112 5.53 -21.41 -0.98
N LEU A 113 4.24 -21.18 -0.84
CA LEU A 113 3.21 -21.79 -1.68
C LEU A 113 3.41 -21.43 -3.16
N ASN A 114 3.77 -20.17 -3.45
CA ASN A 114 4.03 -19.72 -4.82
C ASN A 114 5.23 -20.48 -5.43
N HIS A 115 6.29 -20.71 -4.66
CA HIS A 115 7.43 -21.51 -5.12
C HIS A 115 7.02 -22.96 -5.41
N GLU A 116 6.23 -23.57 -4.52
CA GLU A 116 5.73 -24.94 -4.69
C GLU A 116 4.88 -25.05 -5.97
N ARG A 117 4.03 -24.06 -6.24
CA ARG A 117 3.22 -24.01 -7.46
C ARG A 117 4.06 -23.96 -8.71
N GLN A 118 5.14 -23.19 -8.72
CA GLN A 118 6.07 -23.14 -9.86
C GLN A 118 6.77 -24.47 -10.07
N ASN A 119 7.16 -25.15 -8.97
CA ASN A 119 7.82 -26.45 -9.04
C ASN A 119 6.89 -27.55 -9.57
N SER A 120 5.57 -27.39 -9.44
CA SER A 120 4.57 -28.37 -9.87
C SER A 120 3.94 -28.05 -11.22
N ASN A 121 4.53 -27.16 -12.00
CA ASN A 121 4.00 -26.72 -13.30
C ASN A 121 2.61 -26.08 -13.22
N TYR A 122 2.37 -25.38 -12.14
CA TYR A 122 1.12 -24.66 -11.95
C TYR A 122 0.87 -23.61 -13.02
#